data_7e3fd98e31c7414ae16274638ee9a65b
#
_entry.id   7e3fd98e31c7414ae16274638ee9a65b
#
_cell.length_a   1.000
_cell.length_b   1.000
_cell.length_c   1.000
_cell.angle_alpha   90.00
_cell.angle_beta   90.00
_cell.angle_gamma   90.00
#
_symmetry.space_group_name_H-M   'P 1'
#
loop_
_entity.id
_entity.type
_entity.pdbx_description
1 polymer ?
#
loop_
_entity_poly.entity_id
_entity_poly.type
_entity_poly.pdbx_seq_one_letter_code
_entity_poly.pdbx_strand_id
1 'polypeptide(L)'
;MEKNNFQKIATITLFESAVQWYCFLLYGTAAGTVFNKVFFSQTGNGTTALILSYMSFAIGYIAGPFGAIFFGHIGDRKGRKVTMYASLLMMGISTSIIGILPPAASAGVGVVIVLQLMRLAQCFGRGGTWGGGILMAYENVPENKRSFYAAIPQIGLPIGFGLSSILIAVPTLLLPEDIFFTWGWRIPFLAAIILTLIVIRQKGEMMETEDYKKAQAKLEAEEAEGKKHKVGFIPMVKGYWKTLLLGCGTRWVDGTFYNIFIVWILSYCINWLGLPLIQ
;
A
#
# COMPACT_ATOMS: atom_id res chain seq x y z
N MET A 1 17.44 3.14 -27.96
CA MET A 1 16.05 3.38 -27.53
C MET A 1 15.62 2.48 -26.37
N GLU A 2 15.95 1.19 -26.34
CA GLU A 2 15.51 0.24 -25.30
C GLU A 2 16.00 0.55 -23.88
N LYS A 3 17.28 0.93 -23.69
CA LYS A 3 17.84 1.15 -22.36
C LYS A 3 17.16 2.27 -21.57
N ASN A 4 16.75 3.34 -22.25
CA ASN A 4 16.01 4.46 -21.64
C ASN A 4 14.60 4.05 -21.19
N ASN A 5 13.95 3.14 -21.91
CA ASN A 5 12.63 2.64 -21.54
C ASN A 5 12.67 1.79 -20.26
N PHE A 6 13.69 0.91 -20.10
CA PHE A 6 13.81 0.08 -18.89
C PHE A 6 14.07 0.92 -17.65
N GLN A 7 14.94 1.93 -17.74
CA GLN A 7 15.20 2.85 -16.63
C GLN A 7 13.94 3.64 -16.25
N LYS A 8 13.18 4.11 -17.24
CA LYS A 8 11.93 4.83 -16.99
C LYS A 8 10.90 3.97 -16.28
N ILE A 9 10.71 2.72 -16.72
CA ILE A 9 9.79 1.76 -16.08
C ILE A 9 10.22 1.48 -14.64
N ALA A 10 11.51 1.21 -14.42
CA ALA A 10 12.07 0.97 -13.09
C ALA A 10 11.85 2.16 -12.15
N THR A 11 12.10 3.37 -12.63
CA THR A 11 11.87 4.59 -11.85
C THR A 11 10.40 4.77 -11.48
N ILE A 12 9.50 4.59 -12.43
CA ILE A 12 8.06 4.75 -12.20
C ILE A 12 7.54 3.69 -11.21
N THR A 13 7.96 2.42 -11.36
CA THR A 13 7.55 1.35 -10.45
C THR A 13 8.15 1.51 -9.05
N LEU A 14 9.35 2.08 -8.94
CA LEU A 14 9.96 2.47 -7.67
C LEU A 14 9.14 3.55 -6.96
N PHE A 15 8.81 4.65 -7.65
CA PHE A 15 8.02 5.74 -7.07
C PHE A 15 6.61 5.30 -6.70
N GLU A 16 6.00 4.46 -7.53
CA GLU A 16 4.70 3.85 -7.19
C GLU A 16 4.77 3.06 -5.90
N SER A 17 5.75 2.17 -5.79
CA SER A 17 5.95 1.37 -4.59
C SER A 17 6.24 2.25 -3.38
N ALA A 18 7.06 3.31 -3.53
CA ALA A 18 7.34 4.25 -2.46
C ALA A 18 6.08 4.97 -1.96
N VAL A 19 5.22 5.47 -2.87
CA VAL A 19 3.95 6.12 -2.49
C VAL A 19 2.96 5.12 -1.88
N GLN A 20 2.92 3.89 -2.39
CA GLN A 20 2.11 2.82 -1.82
C GLN A 20 2.50 2.53 -0.36
N TRP A 21 3.80 2.34 -0.09
CA TRP A 21 4.30 2.09 1.26
C TRP A 21 4.17 3.32 2.16
N TYR A 22 4.38 4.51 1.61
CA TYR A 22 4.12 5.75 2.30
C TYR A 22 2.68 5.83 2.82
N CYS A 23 1.69 5.69 1.96
CA CYS A 23 0.28 5.74 2.36
C CYS A 23 -0.05 4.68 3.42
N PHE A 24 0.47 3.47 3.26
CA PHE A 24 0.20 2.37 4.18
C PHE A 24 0.84 2.55 5.55
N LEU A 25 2.12 2.91 5.60
CA LEU A 25 2.90 3.06 6.82
C LEU A 25 2.61 4.37 7.55
N LEU A 26 2.21 5.41 6.84
CA LEU A 26 1.73 6.66 7.42
C LEU A 26 0.59 6.42 8.41
N TYR A 27 -0.37 5.57 8.05
CA TYR A 27 -1.44 5.18 8.97
C TYR A 27 -0.88 4.47 10.21
N GLY A 28 0.06 3.55 10.02
CA GLY A 28 0.69 2.81 11.14
C GLY A 28 1.42 3.74 12.11
N THR A 29 2.20 4.69 11.59
CA THR A 29 2.89 5.71 12.39
C THR A 29 1.89 6.60 13.12
N ALA A 30 0.84 7.06 12.43
CA ALA A 30 -0.20 7.88 13.04
C ALA A 30 -1.03 7.11 14.08
N ALA A 31 -1.25 5.81 13.89
CA ALA A 31 -1.91 4.96 14.86
C ALA A 31 -1.18 4.92 16.22
N GLY A 32 0.15 4.88 16.17
CA GLY A 32 0.98 4.90 17.39
C GLY A 32 1.13 6.25 18.04
N THR A 33 1.01 7.36 17.30
CA THR A 33 1.38 8.70 17.78
C THR A 33 0.22 9.69 17.86
N VAL A 34 -0.76 9.59 16.97
CA VAL A 34 -1.82 10.59 16.79
C VAL A 34 -3.22 10.06 17.05
N PHE A 35 -3.58 8.91 16.48
CA PHE A 35 -4.97 8.45 16.47
C PHE A 35 -5.52 8.07 17.83
N ASN A 36 -4.66 7.59 18.73
CA ASN A 36 -5.00 7.35 20.13
C ASN A 36 -5.53 8.62 20.83
N LYS A 37 -4.96 9.79 20.51
CA LYS A 37 -5.37 11.08 21.08
C LYS A 37 -6.54 11.73 20.32
N VAL A 38 -6.59 11.58 18.99
CA VAL A 38 -7.57 12.28 18.11
C VAL A 38 -8.88 11.50 17.96
N PHE A 39 -8.81 10.18 17.77
CA PHE A 39 -10.00 9.36 17.46
C PHE A 39 -10.41 8.44 18.61
N PHE A 40 -9.50 8.08 19.52
CA PHE A 40 -9.77 7.10 20.59
C PHE A 40 -9.61 7.66 22.01
N SER A 41 -9.44 8.97 22.17
CA SER A 41 -9.25 9.62 23.50
C SER A 41 -10.43 9.43 24.44
N GLN A 42 -11.63 9.21 23.93
CA GLN A 42 -12.85 9.08 24.76
C GLN A 42 -12.98 7.72 25.46
N THR A 43 -12.03 6.82 25.32
CA THR A 43 -12.05 5.49 25.94
C THR A 43 -11.66 5.50 27.43
N GLY A 44 -11.31 6.66 27.98
CA GLY A 44 -10.99 6.85 29.40
C GLY A 44 -9.64 6.29 29.85
N ASN A 45 -8.96 5.47 29.01
CA ASN A 45 -7.67 4.86 29.33
C ASN A 45 -6.73 4.95 28.12
N GLY A 46 -5.55 5.56 28.30
CA GLY A 46 -4.56 5.74 27.23
C GLY A 46 -4.07 4.44 26.60
N THR A 47 -3.93 3.37 27.39
CA THR A 47 -3.54 2.04 26.90
C THR A 47 -4.62 1.47 26.00
N THR A 48 -5.91 1.56 26.40
CA THR A 48 -7.04 1.11 25.57
C THR A 48 -7.13 1.91 24.28
N ALA A 49 -6.95 3.23 24.33
CA ALA A 49 -6.91 4.08 23.15
C ALA A 49 -5.82 3.66 22.16
N LEU A 50 -4.63 3.34 22.66
CA LEU A 50 -3.51 2.88 21.85
C LEU A 50 -3.79 1.50 21.22
N ILE A 51 -4.34 0.55 21.98
CA ILE A 51 -4.73 -0.77 21.48
C ILE A 51 -5.77 -0.63 20.35
N LEU A 52 -6.82 0.16 20.56
CA LEU A 52 -7.85 0.40 19.54
C LEU A 52 -7.28 1.06 18.29
N SER A 53 -6.34 1.97 18.46
CA SER A 53 -5.64 2.61 17.34
C SER A 53 -4.85 1.60 16.51
N TYR A 54 -4.11 0.68 17.12
CA TYR A 54 -3.41 -0.38 16.41
C TYR A 54 -4.36 -1.45 15.85
N MET A 55 -5.45 -1.77 16.53
CA MET A 55 -6.49 -2.64 15.97
C MET A 55 -7.11 -2.03 14.71
N SER A 56 -7.30 -0.72 14.70
CA SER A 56 -7.77 0.00 13.52
C SER A 56 -6.78 -0.10 12.35
N PHE A 57 -5.49 -0.10 12.63
CA PHE A 57 -4.46 -0.37 11.62
C PHE A 57 -4.54 -1.81 11.11
N ALA A 58 -4.68 -2.78 12.00
CA ALA A 58 -4.67 -4.21 11.69
C ALA A 58 -5.87 -4.66 10.85
N ILE A 59 -7.06 -4.09 11.08
CA ILE A 59 -8.28 -4.47 10.35
C ILE A 59 -8.15 -4.25 8.84
N GLY A 60 -7.31 -3.31 8.42
CA GLY A 60 -7.02 -3.05 7.01
C GLY A 60 -6.43 -4.26 6.28
N TYR A 61 -5.67 -5.12 6.96
CA TYR A 61 -5.06 -6.29 6.34
C TYR A 61 -6.10 -7.27 5.76
N ILE A 62 -7.31 -7.29 6.33
CA ILE A 62 -8.41 -8.14 5.85
C ILE A 62 -8.83 -7.74 4.43
N ALA A 63 -8.81 -6.45 4.10
CA ALA A 63 -9.25 -5.96 2.79
C ALA A 63 -8.24 -6.23 1.66
N GLY A 64 -6.95 -6.40 1.99
CA GLY A 64 -5.89 -6.60 1.00
C GLY A 64 -6.10 -7.78 0.04
N PRO A 65 -6.36 -9.02 0.54
CA PRO A 65 -6.64 -10.17 -0.31
C PRO A 65 -7.84 -9.98 -1.26
N PHE A 66 -8.91 -9.36 -0.77
CA PHE A 66 -10.09 -9.06 -1.60
C PHE A 66 -9.75 -8.04 -2.69
N GLY A 67 -8.96 -7.02 -2.35
CA GLY A 67 -8.44 -6.05 -3.32
C GLY A 67 -7.56 -6.71 -4.38
N ALA A 68 -6.68 -7.64 -3.98
CA ALA A 68 -5.83 -8.37 -4.92
C ALA A 68 -6.64 -9.20 -5.92
N ILE A 69 -7.70 -9.89 -5.46
CA ILE A 69 -8.59 -10.65 -6.34
C ILE A 69 -9.35 -9.72 -7.29
N PHE A 70 -9.92 -8.64 -6.77
CA PHE A 70 -10.70 -7.69 -7.55
C PHE A 70 -9.86 -6.97 -8.61
N PHE A 71 -8.75 -6.40 -8.20
CA PHE A 71 -7.86 -5.68 -9.11
C PHE A 71 -7.09 -6.61 -10.03
N GLY A 72 -6.79 -7.85 -9.61
CA GLY A 72 -6.23 -8.89 -10.48
C GLY A 72 -7.17 -9.17 -11.64
N HIS A 73 -8.45 -9.39 -11.37
CA HIS A 73 -9.45 -9.61 -12.41
C HIS A 73 -9.60 -8.41 -13.38
N ILE A 74 -9.56 -7.19 -12.86
CA ILE A 74 -9.55 -5.99 -13.71
C ILE A 74 -8.28 -5.94 -14.56
N GLY A 75 -7.12 -6.27 -13.98
CA GLY A 75 -5.83 -6.26 -14.67
C GLY A 75 -5.76 -7.25 -15.83
N ASP A 76 -6.37 -8.41 -15.67
CA ASP A 76 -6.43 -9.42 -16.72
C ASP A 76 -7.37 -9.00 -17.87
N ARG A 77 -8.41 -8.20 -17.58
CA ARG A 77 -9.41 -7.76 -18.58
C ARG A 77 -9.12 -6.39 -19.19
N LYS A 78 -8.71 -5.42 -18.38
CA LYS A 78 -8.59 -4.01 -18.78
C LYS A 78 -7.14 -3.51 -18.86
N GLY A 79 -6.18 -4.38 -18.55
CA GLY A 79 -4.76 -4.06 -18.58
C GLY A 79 -4.13 -3.72 -17.23
N ARG A 80 -2.85 -3.95 -17.15
CA ARG A 80 -2.03 -3.74 -15.95
C ARG A 80 -2.00 -2.26 -15.56
N LYS A 81 -1.89 -1.38 -16.55
CA LYS A 81 -1.83 0.06 -16.37
C LYS A 81 -3.08 0.61 -15.70
N VAL A 82 -4.27 0.23 -16.17
CA VAL A 82 -5.56 0.68 -15.64
C VAL A 82 -5.72 0.26 -14.18
N THR A 83 -5.36 -0.98 -13.88
CA THR A 83 -5.42 -1.52 -12.51
C THR A 83 -4.52 -0.75 -11.56
N MET A 84 -3.29 -0.48 -11.97
CA MET A 84 -2.33 0.28 -11.16
C MET A 84 -2.82 1.71 -10.89
N TYR A 85 -3.44 2.38 -11.88
CA TYR A 85 -4.01 3.71 -11.66
C TYR A 85 -5.17 3.69 -10.67
N ALA A 86 -6.13 2.80 -10.90
CA ALA A 86 -7.33 2.72 -10.07
C ALA A 86 -6.98 2.37 -8.61
N SER A 87 -6.10 1.41 -8.41
CA SER A 87 -5.67 0.98 -7.09
C SER A 87 -4.85 2.05 -6.35
N LEU A 88 -3.92 2.73 -7.05
CA LEU A 88 -3.12 3.81 -6.47
C LEU A 88 -3.98 5.04 -6.14
N LEU A 89 -4.92 5.41 -7.02
CA LEU A 89 -5.90 6.48 -6.74
C LEU A 89 -6.76 6.16 -5.52
N MET A 90 -7.26 4.94 -5.41
CA MET A 90 -8.03 4.51 -4.25
C MET A 90 -7.24 4.66 -2.96
N MET A 91 -5.96 4.27 -2.96
CA MET A 91 -5.08 4.46 -1.81
C MET A 91 -4.85 5.94 -1.47
N GLY A 92 -4.49 6.75 -2.45
CA GLY A 92 -4.19 8.17 -2.26
C GLY A 92 -5.41 8.96 -1.77
N ILE A 93 -6.57 8.74 -2.39
CA ILE A 93 -7.83 9.39 -1.99
C ILE A 93 -8.22 8.98 -0.58
N SER A 94 -8.23 7.67 -0.28
CA SER A 94 -8.59 7.18 1.06
C SER A 94 -7.66 7.73 2.14
N THR A 95 -6.35 7.78 1.86
CA THR A 95 -5.37 8.36 2.78
C THR A 95 -5.63 9.85 3.00
N SER A 96 -5.92 10.60 1.95
CA SER A 96 -6.17 12.04 2.07
C SER A 96 -7.50 12.36 2.78
N ILE A 97 -8.53 11.54 2.56
CA ILE A 97 -9.79 11.67 3.31
C ILE A 97 -9.56 11.48 4.82
N ILE A 98 -8.70 10.54 5.23
CA ILE A 98 -8.33 10.38 6.64
C ILE A 98 -7.77 11.70 7.21
N GLY A 99 -6.94 12.43 6.43
CA GLY A 99 -6.37 13.71 6.85
C GLY A 99 -7.37 14.84 7.06
N ILE A 100 -8.55 14.78 6.46
CA ILE A 100 -9.59 15.81 6.65
C ILE A 100 -10.64 15.45 7.69
N LEU A 101 -10.57 14.24 8.28
CA LEU A 101 -11.53 13.81 9.28
C LEU A 101 -11.45 14.71 10.55
N PRO A 102 -12.60 15.11 11.10
CA PRO A 102 -12.63 15.81 12.38
C PRO A 102 -12.26 14.86 13.54
N PRO A 103 -11.81 15.39 14.69
CA PRO A 103 -11.59 14.57 15.89
C PRO A 103 -12.89 13.91 16.37
N ALA A 104 -12.78 12.71 16.96
CA ALA A 104 -13.95 12.01 17.51
C ALA A 104 -14.63 12.77 18.65
N ALA A 105 -13.88 13.63 19.35
CA ALA A 105 -14.42 14.49 20.38
C ALA A 105 -15.50 15.48 19.88
N SER A 106 -15.38 15.93 18.61
CA SER A 106 -16.34 16.85 18.00
C SER A 106 -17.40 16.17 17.14
N ALA A 107 -17.06 15.04 16.48
CA ALA A 107 -17.94 14.39 15.49
C ALA A 107 -18.51 13.03 15.97
N GLY A 108 -18.17 12.61 17.18
CA GLY A 108 -18.67 11.35 17.77
C GLY A 108 -18.10 10.09 17.11
N VAL A 109 -18.72 8.95 17.41
CA VAL A 109 -18.28 7.62 16.94
C VAL A 109 -18.36 7.46 15.43
N GLY A 110 -19.22 8.22 14.76
CA GLY A 110 -19.39 8.16 13.30
C GLY A 110 -18.10 8.40 12.53
N VAL A 111 -17.24 9.28 13.01
CA VAL A 111 -15.94 9.55 12.37
C VAL A 111 -15.00 8.36 12.44
N VAL A 112 -15.06 7.56 13.52
CA VAL A 112 -14.26 6.35 13.67
C VAL A 112 -14.69 5.29 12.64
N ILE A 113 -16.00 5.20 12.35
CA ILE A 113 -16.52 4.31 11.30
C ILE A 113 -15.96 4.75 9.94
N VAL A 114 -16.01 6.05 9.62
CA VAL A 114 -15.45 6.57 8.37
C VAL A 114 -13.94 6.31 8.30
N LEU A 115 -13.21 6.51 9.38
CA LEU A 115 -11.78 6.18 9.48
C LEU A 115 -11.52 4.71 9.10
N GLN A 116 -12.33 3.77 9.63
CA GLN A 116 -12.20 2.34 9.33
C GLN A 116 -12.55 2.04 7.86
N LEU A 117 -13.60 2.64 7.32
CA LEU A 117 -13.96 2.48 5.91
C LEU A 117 -12.84 2.98 4.99
N MET A 118 -12.25 4.13 5.29
CA MET A 118 -11.11 4.65 4.53
C MET A 118 -9.89 3.75 4.67
N ARG A 119 -9.64 3.18 5.84
CA ARG A 119 -8.57 2.19 6.05
C ARG A 119 -8.78 0.92 5.23
N LEU A 120 -9.98 0.37 5.22
CA LEU A 120 -10.33 -0.79 4.39
C LEU A 120 -10.16 -0.47 2.90
N ALA A 121 -10.64 0.68 2.42
CA ALA A 121 -10.49 1.13 1.04
C ALA A 121 -9.00 1.31 0.65
N GLN A 122 -8.20 1.91 1.53
CA GLN A 122 -6.75 2.06 1.35
C GLN A 122 -6.07 0.71 1.17
N CYS A 123 -6.34 -0.27 2.04
CA CYS A 123 -5.75 -1.59 1.98
C CYS A 123 -6.30 -2.44 0.83
N PHE A 124 -7.56 -2.24 0.45
CA PHE A 124 -8.15 -2.84 -0.75
C PHE A 124 -7.42 -2.35 -2.01
N GLY A 125 -7.18 -1.03 -2.14
CA GLY A 125 -6.38 -0.46 -3.21
C GLY A 125 -4.96 -1.06 -3.25
N ARG A 126 -4.32 -1.21 -2.09
CA ARG A 126 -2.98 -1.81 -1.99
C ARG A 126 -2.91 -3.22 -2.57
N GLY A 127 -3.97 -4.02 -2.44
CA GLY A 127 -4.03 -5.36 -3.03
C GLY A 127 -3.82 -5.36 -4.55
N GLY A 128 -4.24 -4.30 -5.25
CA GLY A 128 -4.09 -4.18 -6.71
C GLY A 128 -2.72 -3.69 -7.18
N THR A 129 -2.06 -2.83 -6.40
CA THR A 129 -0.78 -2.22 -6.82
C THR A 129 0.39 -3.19 -6.73
N TRP A 130 0.45 -4.02 -5.71
CA TRP A 130 1.60 -4.89 -5.44
C TRP A 130 1.96 -5.82 -6.60
N GLY A 131 0.99 -6.61 -7.08
CA GLY A 131 1.21 -7.56 -8.17
C GLY A 131 1.46 -6.86 -9.51
N GLY A 132 0.72 -5.79 -9.79
CA GLY A 132 0.82 -5.03 -11.04
C GLY A 132 2.19 -4.39 -11.26
N GLY A 133 2.75 -3.76 -10.21
CA GLY A 133 4.05 -3.08 -10.30
C GLY A 133 5.22 -4.02 -10.57
N ILE A 134 5.28 -5.15 -9.84
CA ILE A 134 6.34 -6.16 -10.02
C ILE A 134 6.23 -6.81 -11.40
N LEU A 135 5.02 -7.21 -11.82
CA LEU A 135 4.81 -7.81 -13.14
C LEU A 135 5.19 -6.84 -14.26
N MET A 136 4.83 -5.57 -14.14
CA MET A 136 5.20 -4.56 -15.13
C MET A 136 6.71 -4.37 -15.24
N ALA A 137 7.43 -4.37 -14.12
CA ALA A 137 8.89 -4.33 -14.11
C ALA A 137 9.51 -5.61 -14.71
N TYR A 138 8.90 -6.78 -14.46
CA TYR A 138 9.38 -8.06 -14.94
C TYR A 138 9.15 -8.29 -16.44
N GLU A 139 7.94 -7.99 -16.92
CA GLU A 139 7.52 -8.27 -18.32
C GLU A 139 8.19 -7.34 -19.35
N ASN A 140 8.60 -6.12 -18.95
CA ASN A 140 9.16 -5.13 -19.88
C ASN A 140 10.69 -5.19 -20.03
N VAL A 141 11.37 -6.18 -19.48
CA VAL A 141 12.83 -6.29 -19.54
C VAL A 141 13.29 -7.64 -20.09
N PRO A 142 14.48 -7.70 -20.74
CA PRO A 142 15.07 -8.95 -21.23
C PRO A 142 15.27 -9.97 -20.10
N GLU A 143 15.21 -11.25 -20.43
CA GLU A 143 15.27 -12.36 -19.46
C GLU A 143 16.46 -12.27 -18.49
N ASN A 144 17.63 -11.92 -18.99
CA ASN A 144 18.86 -11.81 -18.20
C ASN A 144 18.86 -10.68 -17.16
N LYS A 145 17.87 -9.77 -17.20
CA LYS A 145 17.75 -8.62 -16.28
C LYS A 145 16.47 -8.64 -15.45
N ARG A 146 15.57 -9.57 -15.66
CA ARG A 146 14.25 -9.65 -15.04
C ARG A 146 14.32 -9.61 -13.51
N SER A 147 15.20 -10.41 -12.91
CA SER A 147 15.36 -10.47 -11.45
C SER A 147 15.83 -9.14 -10.84
N PHE A 148 16.77 -8.46 -11.50
CA PHE A 148 17.25 -7.17 -11.03
C PHE A 148 16.16 -6.09 -11.07
N TYR A 149 15.46 -5.95 -12.21
CA TYR A 149 14.42 -4.93 -12.35
C TYR A 149 13.16 -5.24 -11.53
N ALA A 150 12.83 -6.50 -11.30
CA ALA A 150 11.73 -6.90 -10.40
C ALA A 150 12.04 -6.61 -8.92
N ALA A 151 13.32 -6.51 -8.54
CA ALA A 151 13.74 -6.14 -7.20
C ALA A 151 13.64 -4.62 -6.92
N ILE A 152 13.69 -3.78 -7.96
CA ILE A 152 13.68 -2.30 -7.80
C ILE A 152 12.45 -1.79 -7.03
N PRO A 153 11.20 -2.23 -7.30
CA PRO A 153 10.05 -1.82 -6.52
C PRO A 153 10.15 -2.09 -5.01
N GLN A 154 10.96 -3.08 -4.59
CA GLN A 154 11.16 -3.39 -3.17
C GLN A 154 11.90 -2.28 -2.43
N ILE A 155 12.73 -1.49 -3.12
CA ILE A 155 13.40 -0.31 -2.56
C ILE A 155 12.37 0.77 -2.17
N GLY A 156 11.18 0.73 -2.76
CA GLY A 156 10.08 1.62 -2.40
C GLY A 156 9.64 1.49 -0.94
N LEU A 157 9.80 0.32 -0.31
CA LEU A 157 9.45 0.12 1.11
C LEU A 157 10.25 1.02 2.05
N PRO A 158 11.59 0.97 2.09
CA PRO A 158 12.37 1.85 2.97
C PRO A 158 12.19 3.33 2.62
N ILE A 159 12.02 3.69 1.35
CA ILE A 159 11.74 5.08 0.94
C ILE A 159 10.38 5.53 1.49
N GLY A 160 9.33 4.75 1.30
CA GLY A 160 7.98 5.07 1.77
C GLY A 160 7.91 5.14 3.29
N PHE A 161 8.60 4.25 4.00
CA PHE A 161 8.71 4.28 5.45
C PHE A 161 9.44 5.53 5.93
N GLY A 162 10.62 5.81 5.39
CA GLY A 162 11.39 7.01 5.74
C GLY A 162 10.61 8.28 5.48
N LEU A 163 9.95 8.38 4.32
CA LEU A 163 9.14 9.54 3.96
C LEU A 163 7.94 9.73 4.91
N SER A 164 7.22 8.65 5.26
CA SER A 164 6.10 8.72 6.20
C SER A 164 6.54 9.14 7.60
N SER A 165 7.67 8.61 8.05
CA SER A 165 8.25 8.95 9.36
C SER A 165 8.73 10.40 9.43
N ILE A 166 9.45 10.87 8.41
CA ILE A 166 9.94 12.26 8.33
C ILE A 166 8.77 13.24 8.27
N LEU A 167 7.77 12.98 7.43
CA LEU A 167 6.64 13.89 7.28
C LEU A 167 5.73 13.96 8.53
N ILE A 168 5.76 12.98 9.42
CA ILE A 168 5.13 13.09 10.75
C ILE A 168 6.10 13.75 11.74
N ALA A 169 7.37 13.35 11.76
CA ALA A 169 8.34 13.86 12.72
C ALA A 169 8.60 15.37 12.59
N VAL A 170 8.73 15.86 11.35
CA VAL A 170 9.02 17.27 11.09
C VAL A 170 7.94 18.20 11.67
N PRO A 171 6.64 18.03 11.40
CA PRO A 171 5.61 18.82 12.06
C PRO A 171 5.56 18.64 13.58
N THR A 172 5.85 17.43 14.10
CA THR A 172 5.89 17.18 15.54
C THR A 172 6.99 17.96 16.24
N LEU A 173 8.14 18.17 15.58
CA LEU A 173 9.27 18.91 16.13
C LEU A 173 9.15 20.43 15.97
N LEU A 174 8.51 20.89 14.89
CA LEU A 174 8.45 22.31 14.54
C LEU A 174 7.21 23.02 15.06
N LEU A 175 6.12 22.30 15.34
CA LEU A 175 4.85 22.89 15.76
C LEU A 175 4.63 22.67 17.26
N PRO A 176 4.04 23.65 17.97
CA PRO A 176 3.50 23.43 19.30
C PRO A 176 2.53 22.25 19.33
N GLU A 177 2.44 21.56 20.47
CA GLU A 177 1.66 20.31 20.60
C GLU A 177 0.18 20.52 20.25
N ASP A 178 -0.41 21.61 20.66
CA ASP A 178 -1.80 21.98 20.35
C ASP A 178 -2.03 22.18 18.85
N ILE A 179 -1.13 22.84 18.15
CA ILE A 179 -1.19 23.07 16.69
C ILE A 179 -0.96 21.75 15.97
N PHE A 180 -0.01 20.92 16.42
CA PHE A 180 0.25 19.62 15.84
C PHE A 180 -1.00 18.73 15.89
N PHE A 181 -1.65 18.56 17.04
CA PHE A 181 -2.84 17.72 17.17
C PHE A 181 -4.09 18.31 16.51
N THR A 182 -4.14 19.61 16.25
CA THR A 182 -5.25 20.25 15.53
C THR A 182 -5.07 20.14 14.03
N TRP A 183 -3.90 20.49 13.51
CA TRP A 183 -3.64 20.61 12.06
C TRP A 183 -2.39 19.87 11.57
N GLY A 184 -1.30 19.86 12.34
CA GLY A 184 0.01 19.41 11.87
C GLY A 184 0.01 17.98 11.35
N TRP A 185 -0.65 17.06 12.02
CA TRP A 185 -0.73 15.66 11.63
C TRP A 185 -1.49 15.41 10.33
N ARG A 186 -2.30 16.37 9.87
CA ARG A 186 -3.08 16.27 8.61
C ARG A 186 -2.23 16.45 7.38
N ILE A 187 -1.16 17.25 7.48
CA ILE A 187 -0.28 17.59 6.35
C ILE A 187 0.25 16.35 5.62
N PRO A 188 0.82 15.35 6.30
CA PRO A 188 1.27 14.13 5.63
C PRO A 188 0.14 13.39 4.91
N PHE A 189 -1.05 13.33 5.49
CA PHE A 189 -2.19 12.65 4.87
C PHE A 189 -2.67 13.38 3.62
N LEU A 190 -2.70 14.70 3.62
CA LEU A 190 -3.07 15.51 2.46
C LEU A 190 -1.98 15.46 1.37
N ALA A 191 -0.71 15.35 1.74
CA ALA A 191 0.38 15.14 0.79
C ALA A 191 0.23 13.84 -0.01
N ALA A 192 -0.47 12.83 0.52
CA ALA A 192 -0.66 11.55 -0.15
C ALA A 192 -1.32 11.67 -1.53
N ILE A 193 -2.33 12.55 -1.69
CA ILE A 193 -2.99 12.73 -3.00
C ILE A 193 -2.04 13.41 -3.99
N ILE A 194 -1.23 14.36 -3.54
CA ILE A 194 -0.27 15.07 -4.38
C ILE A 194 0.78 14.08 -4.90
N LEU A 195 1.36 13.28 -4.01
CA LEU A 195 2.32 12.24 -4.38
C LEU A 195 1.72 11.22 -5.34
N THR A 196 0.47 10.80 -5.09
CA THR A 196 -0.27 9.90 -5.96
C THR A 196 -0.46 10.48 -7.36
N LEU A 197 -0.89 11.74 -7.46
CA LEU A 197 -1.09 12.41 -8.75
C LEU A 197 0.22 12.60 -9.53
N ILE A 198 1.33 12.91 -8.84
CA ILE A 198 2.65 12.98 -9.45
C ILE A 198 3.02 11.64 -10.11
N VAL A 199 2.86 10.52 -9.39
CA VAL A 199 3.16 9.19 -9.94
C VAL A 199 2.24 8.85 -11.11
N ILE A 200 0.95 9.13 -11.01
CA ILE A 200 -0.02 8.90 -12.10
C ILE A 200 0.36 9.70 -13.34
N ARG A 201 0.73 10.95 -13.19
CA ARG A 201 1.16 11.79 -14.31
C ARG A 201 2.39 11.22 -15.02
N GLN A 202 3.39 10.75 -14.26
CA GLN A 202 4.58 10.11 -14.84
C GLN A 202 4.26 8.82 -15.59
N LYS A 203 3.25 8.05 -15.14
CA LYS A 203 2.79 6.82 -15.79
C LYS A 203 1.99 7.05 -17.06
N GLY A 204 1.46 8.24 -17.31
CA GLY A 204 0.69 8.56 -18.52
C GLY A 204 1.38 8.16 -19.81
N GLU A 205 2.72 8.19 -19.81
CA GLU A 205 3.58 7.85 -20.93
C GLU A 205 3.96 6.35 -21.02
N MET A 206 3.56 5.50 -20.06
CA MET A 206 3.83 4.06 -20.12
C MET A 206 2.85 3.36 -21.08
N MET A 207 3.40 2.51 -21.93
CA MET A 207 2.61 1.61 -22.78
C MET A 207 2.26 0.33 -22.00
N GLU A 208 1.14 -0.30 -22.35
CA GLU A 208 0.83 -1.66 -21.87
C GLU A 208 1.92 -2.63 -22.34
N THR A 209 2.17 -3.68 -21.53
CA THR A 209 3.21 -4.67 -21.85
C THR A 209 2.92 -5.42 -23.14
N GLU A 210 3.95 -5.74 -23.91
CA GLU A 210 3.79 -6.54 -25.14
C GLU A 210 3.26 -7.95 -24.81
N ASP A 211 3.65 -8.50 -23.66
CA ASP A 211 3.15 -9.81 -23.23
C ASP A 211 1.65 -9.75 -22.89
N TYR A 212 1.17 -8.64 -22.31
CA TYR A 212 -0.26 -8.41 -22.11
C TYR A 212 -1.01 -8.31 -23.45
N LYS A 213 -0.49 -7.53 -24.41
CA LYS A 213 -1.11 -7.40 -25.74
C LYS A 213 -1.20 -8.73 -26.48
N LYS A 214 -0.14 -9.55 -26.41
CA LYS A 214 -0.12 -10.90 -27.00
C LYS A 214 -1.13 -11.82 -26.31
N ALA A 215 -1.20 -11.78 -24.99
CA ALA A 215 -2.17 -12.56 -24.20
C ALA A 215 -3.61 -12.15 -24.54
N GLN A 216 -3.87 -10.85 -24.66
CA GLN A 216 -5.18 -10.32 -25.07
C GLN A 216 -5.57 -10.76 -26.48
N ALA A 217 -4.67 -10.60 -27.44
CA ALA A 217 -4.91 -11.03 -28.82
C ALA A 217 -5.21 -12.54 -28.91
N LYS A 218 -4.52 -13.36 -28.10
CA LYS A 218 -4.79 -14.79 -28.02
C LYS A 218 -6.16 -15.10 -27.42
N LEU A 219 -6.55 -14.39 -26.36
CA LEU A 219 -7.88 -14.53 -25.74
C LEU A 219 -9.00 -14.14 -26.73
N GLU A 220 -8.84 -13.02 -27.44
CA GLU A 220 -9.80 -12.57 -28.44
C GLU A 220 -9.94 -13.58 -29.60
N ALA A 221 -8.84 -14.18 -30.06
CA ALA A 221 -8.86 -15.23 -31.09
C ALA A 221 -9.57 -16.49 -30.58
N GLU A 222 -9.33 -16.93 -29.37
CA GLU A 222 -9.96 -18.11 -28.77
C GLU A 222 -11.46 -17.88 -28.46
N GLU A 223 -11.85 -16.65 -28.06
CA GLU A 223 -13.26 -16.26 -27.93
C GLU A 223 -14.00 -16.25 -29.29
N ALA A 224 -13.32 -15.79 -30.35
CA ALA A 224 -13.86 -15.84 -31.72
C ALA A 224 -14.08 -17.27 -32.20
N GLU A 225 -13.27 -18.23 -31.73
CA GLU A 225 -13.43 -19.67 -31.97
C GLU A 225 -14.51 -20.32 -31.08
N GLY A 226 -15.22 -19.57 -30.26
CA GLY A 226 -16.28 -20.07 -29.37
C GLY A 226 -15.76 -20.83 -28.12
N LYS A 227 -14.47 -20.77 -27.83
CA LYS A 227 -13.87 -21.37 -26.63
C LYS A 227 -14.13 -20.49 -25.42
N LYS A 228 -14.97 -20.94 -24.48
CA LYS A 228 -15.20 -20.26 -23.21
C LYS A 228 -13.96 -20.39 -22.32
N HIS A 229 -13.14 -19.36 -22.27
CA HIS A 229 -12.07 -19.30 -21.29
C HIS A 229 -12.62 -19.10 -19.89
N LYS A 230 -12.35 -20.04 -19.01
CA LYS A 230 -12.58 -19.89 -17.57
C LYS A 230 -11.40 -19.13 -16.94
N VAL A 231 -11.22 -17.86 -17.35
CA VAL A 231 -10.28 -16.97 -16.68
C VAL A 231 -10.94 -16.53 -15.38
N GLY A 232 -10.35 -16.88 -14.25
CA GLY A 232 -10.89 -16.47 -12.95
C GLY A 232 -10.13 -17.09 -11.78
N PHE A 233 -10.32 -16.50 -10.62
CA PHE A 233 -9.66 -16.91 -9.37
C PHE A 233 -9.93 -18.38 -9.01
N ILE A 234 -11.18 -18.86 -9.16
CA ILE A 234 -11.57 -20.23 -8.78
C ILE A 234 -10.84 -21.30 -9.61
N PRO A 235 -10.79 -21.24 -10.96
CA PRO A 235 -10.01 -22.18 -11.76
C PRO A 235 -8.52 -22.15 -11.44
N MET A 236 -7.96 -20.96 -11.19
CA MET A 236 -6.55 -20.79 -10.81
C MET A 236 -6.25 -21.49 -9.47
N VAL A 237 -7.07 -21.28 -8.45
CA VAL A 237 -6.91 -21.95 -7.15
C VAL A 237 -7.01 -23.45 -7.28
N LYS A 238 -8.01 -23.96 -8.02
CA LYS A 238 -8.17 -25.41 -8.26
C LYS A 238 -6.99 -26.03 -9.01
N GLY A 239 -6.45 -25.32 -10.00
CA GLY A 239 -5.34 -25.84 -10.83
C GLY A 239 -3.97 -25.75 -10.16
N TYR A 240 -3.72 -24.71 -9.38
CA TYR A 240 -2.37 -24.36 -8.89
C TYR A 240 -2.29 -24.21 -7.36
N TRP A 241 -3.16 -24.85 -6.59
CA TRP A 241 -3.24 -24.68 -5.13
C TRP A 241 -1.93 -25.00 -4.40
N LYS A 242 -1.15 -26.00 -4.86
CA LYS A 242 0.15 -26.34 -4.27
C LYS A 242 1.16 -25.21 -4.45
N THR A 243 1.23 -24.62 -5.65
CA THR A 243 2.11 -23.49 -5.97
C THR A 243 1.70 -22.25 -5.16
N LEU A 244 0.38 -22.04 -5.00
CA LEU A 244 -0.14 -20.96 -4.15
C LEU A 244 0.26 -21.14 -2.69
N LEU A 245 0.13 -22.35 -2.14
CA LEU A 245 0.56 -22.65 -0.77
C LEU A 245 2.05 -22.44 -0.56
N LEU A 246 2.88 -22.88 -1.51
CA LEU A 246 4.32 -22.64 -1.46
C LEU A 246 4.65 -21.13 -1.50
N GLY A 247 3.99 -20.37 -2.39
CA GLY A 247 4.13 -18.92 -2.45
C GLY A 247 3.68 -18.21 -1.18
N CYS A 248 2.60 -18.64 -0.55
CA CYS A 248 2.17 -18.15 0.74
C CYS A 248 3.18 -18.48 1.84
N GLY A 249 3.73 -19.69 1.85
CA GLY A 249 4.74 -20.13 2.83
C GLY A 249 6.03 -19.29 2.77
N THR A 250 6.55 -19.02 1.59
CA THR A 250 7.73 -18.16 1.43
C THR A 250 7.47 -16.73 1.89
N ARG A 251 6.28 -16.20 1.60
CA ARG A 251 5.89 -14.84 2.02
C ARG A 251 5.62 -14.73 3.51
N TRP A 252 5.17 -15.81 4.15
CA TRP A 252 4.95 -15.87 5.59
C TRP A 252 6.26 -15.62 6.37
N VAL A 253 7.34 -16.25 5.95
CA VAL A 253 8.66 -16.09 6.58
C VAL A 253 9.10 -14.63 6.52
N ASP A 254 9.06 -14.01 5.33
CA ASP A 254 9.43 -12.61 5.13
C ASP A 254 8.59 -11.65 5.99
N GLY A 255 7.27 -11.83 6.01
CA GLY A 255 6.36 -11.03 6.83
C GLY A 255 6.61 -11.18 8.33
N THR A 256 6.90 -12.38 8.81
CA THR A 256 7.18 -12.65 10.21
C THR A 256 8.50 -12.01 10.65
N PHE A 257 9.57 -12.18 9.87
CA PHE A 257 10.85 -11.53 10.15
C PHE A 257 10.72 -10.00 10.20
N TYR A 258 10.05 -9.41 9.23
CA TYR A 258 9.82 -7.98 9.18
C TYR A 258 9.11 -7.46 10.45
N ASN A 259 8.05 -8.12 10.89
CA ASN A 259 7.31 -7.70 12.07
C ASN A 259 8.11 -7.90 13.37
N ILE A 260 8.88 -8.98 13.48
CA ILE A 260 9.74 -9.21 14.64
C ILE A 260 10.82 -8.13 14.73
N PHE A 261 11.57 -7.92 13.65
CA PHE A 261 12.73 -7.02 13.68
C PHE A 261 12.38 -5.53 13.66
N ILE A 262 11.26 -5.12 13.10
CA ILE A 262 10.89 -3.70 13.02
C ILE A 262 9.95 -3.30 14.17
N VAL A 263 8.97 -4.15 14.50
CA VAL A 263 7.96 -3.79 15.49
C VAL A 263 8.33 -4.30 16.88
N TRP A 264 8.58 -5.62 17.01
CA TRP A 264 8.77 -6.22 18.31
C TRP A 264 10.10 -5.85 18.96
N ILE A 265 11.21 -5.83 18.21
CA ILE A 265 12.54 -5.56 18.78
C ILE A 265 12.64 -4.14 19.38
N LEU A 266 11.98 -3.17 18.73
CA LEU A 266 11.92 -1.80 19.27
C LEU A 266 11.20 -1.78 20.61
N SER A 267 10.07 -2.45 20.70
CA SER A 267 9.29 -2.59 21.93
C SER A 267 10.07 -3.32 23.04
N TYR A 268 10.81 -4.35 22.67
CA TYR A 268 11.69 -5.10 23.58
C TYR A 268 12.84 -4.23 24.11
N CYS A 269 13.52 -3.49 23.24
CA CYS A 269 14.60 -2.59 23.63
C CYS A 269 14.14 -1.53 24.63
N ILE A 270 12.97 -0.95 24.41
CA ILE A 270 12.42 0.10 25.27
C ILE A 270 11.91 -0.46 26.61
N ASN A 271 11.04 -1.49 26.56
CA ASN A 271 10.31 -1.93 27.74
C ASN A 271 11.07 -2.93 28.61
N TRP A 272 12.00 -3.72 28.02
CA TRP A 272 12.73 -4.76 28.74
C TRP A 272 14.19 -4.43 28.97
N LEU A 273 14.85 -3.77 28.04
CA LEU A 273 16.24 -3.37 28.19
C LEU A 273 16.40 -1.95 28.74
N GLY A 274 15.30 -1.20 28.89
CA GLY A 274 15.33 0.18 29.42
C GLY A 274 16.15 1.15 28.57
N LEU A 275 16.36 0.83 27.29
CA LEU A 275 17.13 1.71 26.40
C LEU A 275 16.31 2.99 26.15
N PRO A 276 16.93 4.17 26.32
CA PRO A 276 16.23 5.41 26.02
C PRO A 276 15.93 5.45 24.52
N LEU A 277 14.67 5.83 24.16
CA LEU A 277 14.39 6.29 22.81
C LEU A 277 15.36 7.44 22.55
N ILE A 278 16.19 7.30 21.54
CA ILE A 278 16.99 8.43 21.05
C ILE A 278 15.96 9.49 20.62
N GLN A 279 15.85 10.52 21.45
CA GLN A 279 15.08 11.72 21.12
C GLN A 279 15.74 12.48 19.98
#